data_a1a2049b06763b50a97bfff6a7f0674e
#
_entry.id   a1a2049b06763b50a97bfff6a7f0674e
#
_cell.length_a   1.000
_cell.length_b   1.000
_cell.length_c   1.000
_cell.angle_alpha   90.00
_cell.angle_beta   90.00
_cell.angle_gamma   90.00
#
_symmetry.space_group_name_H-M   'P 1'
#
loop_
_entity.id
_entity.type
_entity.pdbx_description
1 polymer ?
#
loop_
_entity_poly.entity_id
_entity_poly.type
_entity_poly.pdbx_seq_one_letter_code
_entity_poly.pdbx_strand_id
1 'polypeptide(L)'
;SPDKDIVTAAVDKFNKETESGYTVNSVAIQNDTYKEKLVIAMSSGECPDMYSSWSGGPMYEYIDSGFAQPIDDLLDQSDVKDKLLDAAIEQGSYNGHVYAIPYLNVSLAGIFYNKDMFKQYGLEEPKTLADLENICATLKENGITPFALANGSKWTGSMYFMSLAARYGGLEPFQNAVAGTGKFTDDCFIKAGEKIQEWVKNGYFPDGVNSLSEDDGQAKQLMYQETAGMLLCGSWYAGTFQTDSEEFYQKIGWFPFPAIDDSDADPTIQIGTVGDQFICFNCEGDKLAAAFECAADHLSDEVADITYSNNKVVPVKDAGDHIKDPVVKEIFDAA
;
A
#
# COMPACT_ATOMS: atom_id res chain seq x y z
N SER A 1 -15.31 5.73 1.26
CA SER A 1 -13.97 5.55 0.66
C SER A 1 -13.98 4.29 -0.21
N PRO A 2 -13.14 4.20 -1.24
CA PRO A 2 -13.05 3.02 -2.10
C PRO A 2 -12.98 1.69 -1.34
N ASP A 3 -12.14 1.60 -0.32
CA ASP A 3 -11.99 0.38 0.49
C ASP A 3 -13.26 -0.03 1.21
N LYS A 4 -13.98 0.94 1.79
CA LYS A 4 -15.25 0.66 2.45
C LYS A 4 -16.28 0.08 1.46
N ASP A 5 -16.34 0.61 0.25
CA ASP A 5 -17.33 0.19 -0.75
C ASP A 5 -17.02 -1.24 -1.22
N ILE A 6 -15.74 -1.59 -1.44
CA ILE A 6 -15.28 -2.93 -1.79
C ILE A 6 -15.63 -3.93 -0.67
N VAL A 7 -15.25 -3.62 0.58
CA VAL A 7 -15.53 -4.50 1.74
C VAL A 7 -17.04 -4.67 1.96
N THR A 8 -17.80 -3.58 1.82
CA THR A 8 -19.27 -3.66 1.96
C THR A 8 -19.86 -4.59 0.90
N ALA A 9 -19.42 -4.49 -0.36
CA ALA A 9 -19.91 -5.34 -1.44
C ALA A 9 -19.63 -6.83 -1.18
N ALA A 10 -18.42 -7.18 -0.74
CA ALA A 10 -18.07 -8.57 -0.41
C ALA A 10 -18.91 -9.11 0.76
N VAL A 11 -19.07 -8.32 1.83
CA VAL A 11 -19.85 -8.70 3.00
C VAL A 11 -21.33 -8.84 2.66
N ASP A 12 -21.89 -7.91 1.87
CA ASP A 12 -23.30 -7.97 1.45
C ASP A 12 -23.57 -9.17 0.55
N LYS A 13 -22.62 -9.49 -0.37
CA LYS A 13 -22.69 -10.68 -1.21
C LYS A 13 -22.71 -11.94 -0.34
N PHE A 14 -21.73 -12.12 0.54
CA PHE A 14 -21.68 -13.24 1.46
C PHE A 14 -22.97 -13.37 2.27
N ASN A 15 -23.41 -12.33 2.95
CA ASN A 15 -24.62 -12.35 3.79
C ASN A 15 -25.91 -12.70 3.02
N LYS A 16 -25.95 -12.41 1.74
CA LYS A 16 -27.09 -12.72 0.86
C LYS A 16 -27.07 -14.16 0.35
N GLU A 17 -25.89 -14.70 0.06
CA GLU A 17 -25.72 -15.94 -0.72
C GLU A 17 -25.29 -17.13 0.13
N THR A 18 -24.72 -16.90 1.33
CA THR A 18 -24.20 -17.99 2.18
C THR A 18 -25.31 -18.92 2.68
N GLU A 19 -25.02 -20.21 2.66
CA GLU A 19 -25.84 -21.26 3.28
C GLU A 19 -25.29 -21.70 4.65
N SER A 20 -24.18 -21.06 5.12
CA SER A 20 -23.48 -21.45 6.37
C SER A 20 -24.28 -21.18 7.65
N GLY A 21 -25.29 -20.31 7.59
CA GLY A 21 -26.04 -19.84 8.76
C GLY A 21 -25.32 -18.75 9.60
N TYR A 22 -24.13 -18.33 9.17
CA TYR A 22 -23.41 -17.21 9.74
C TYR A 22 -23.74 -15.90 9.04
N THR A 23 -23.51 -14.79 9.76
CA THR A 23 -23.66 -13.42 9.22
C THR A 23 -22.41 -12.63 9.59
N VAL A 24 -21.85 -11.90 8.64
CA VAL A 24 -20.70 -11.03 8.86
C VAL A 24 -21.15 -9.59 9.09
N ASN A 25 -20.64 -8.97 10.14
CA ASN A 25 -20.81 -7.55 10.45
C ASN A 25 -19.43 -6.86 10.38
N SER A 26 -19.23 -6.01 9.38
CA SER A 26 -17.97 -5.27 9.21
C SER A 26 -17.97 -3.98 10.02
N VAL A 27 -16.82 -3.63 10.60
CA VAL A 27 -16.58 -2.37 11.32
C VAL A 27 -15.42 -1.65 10.64
N ALA A 28 -15.70 -0.49 10.05
CA ALA A 28 -14.68 0.36 9.45
C ALA A 28 -14.08 1.32 10.48
N ILE A 29 -12.76 1.36 10.57
CA ILE A 29 -11.98 2.24 11.45
C ILE A 29 -10.89 2.90 10.62
N GLN A 30 -10.56 4.18 10.91
CA GLN A 30 -9.41 4.85 10.28
C GLN A 30 -8.11 4.10 10.52
N ASN A 31 -7.23 4.08 9.53
CA ASN A 31 -6.05 3.24 9.45
C ASN A 31 -5.14 3.30 10.70
N ASP A 32 -4.79 4.50 11.14
CA ASP A 32 -3.86 4.64 12.27
C ASP A 32 -4.52 4.27 13.61
N THR A 33 -5.78 4.68 13.80
CA THR A 33 -6.60 4.29 14.96
C THR A 33 -6.90 2.79 14.97
N TYR A 34 -7.01 2.15 13.81
CA TYR A 34 -7.31 0.73 13.69
C TYR A 34 -6.22 -0.14 14.33
N LYS A 35 -4.95 0.16 14.04
CA LYS A 35 -3.80 -0.60 14.56
C LYS A 35 -3.79 -0.65 16.08
N GLU A 36 -4.05 0.50 16.73
CA GLU A 36 -4.12 0.59 18.19
C GLU A 36 -5.32 -0.19 18.76
N LYS A 37 -6.50 -0.03 18.15
CA LYS A 37 -7.73 -0.71 18.58
C LYS A 37 -7.65 -2.22 18.41
N LEU A 38 -7.03 -2.71 17.33
CA LEU A 38 -6.86 -4.15 17.12
C LEU A 38 -5.99 -4.77 18.23
N VAL A 39 -4.86 -4.15 18.56
CA VAL A 39 -3.98 -4.62 19.65
C VAL A 39 -4.73 -4.61 21.01
N ILE A 40 -5.55 -3.59 21.27
CA ILE A 40 -6.37 -3.52 22.49
C ILE A 40 -7.40 -4.67 22.51
N ALA A 41 -8.11 -4.91 21.40
CA ALA A 41 -9.10 -5.99 21.29
C ALA A 41 -8.45 -7.38 21.51
N MET A 42 -7.30 -7.63 20.88
CA MET A 42 -6.53 -8.86 21.10
C MET A 42 -6.12 -9.03 22.57
N SER A 43 -5.61 -7.96 23.19
CA SER A 43 -5.16 -8.00 24.58
C SER A 43 -6.29 -8.17 25.60
N SER A 44 -7.50 -7.73 25.28
CA SER A 44 -8.70 -7.86 26.12
C SER A 44 -9.47 -9.17 25.90
N GLY A 45 -9.07 -10.00 24.92
CA GLY A 45 -9.78 -11.22 24.54
C GLY A 45 -11.03 -10.96 23.68
N GLU A 46 -11.12 -9.77 23.09
CA GLU A 46 -12.22 -9.34 22.20
C GLU A 46 -11.78 -9.25 20.75
N CYS A 47 -10.76 -10.05 20.35
CA CYS A 47 -10.29 -10.10 18.97
C CYS A 47 -11.44 -10.52 18.03
N PRO A 48 -11.70 -9.80 16.93
CA PRO A 48 -12.75 -10.18 15.99
C PRO A 48 -12.42 -11.53 15.30
N ASP A 49 -13.43 -12.21 14.79
CA ASP A 49 -13.31 -13.48 14.07
C ASP A 49 -12.49 -13.34 12.76
N MET A 50 -12.60 -12.18 12.10
CA MET A 50 -11.78 -11.76 10.97
C MET A 50 -11.26 -10.35 11.20
N TYR A 51 -10.04 -10.07 10.77
CA TYR A 51 -9.46 -8.74 10.87
C TYR A 51 -8.45 -8.49 9.75
N SER A 52 -8.30 -7.22 9.37
CA SER A 52 -7.29 -6.80 8.42
C SER A 52 -5.92 -6.73 9.07
N SER A 53 -4.89 -7.17 8.35
CA SER A 53 -3.49 -7.01 8.74
C SER A 53 -2.63 -6.63 7.55
N TRP A 54 -1.43 -6.19 7.80
CA TRP A 54 -0.38 -6.00 6.80
C TRP A 54 0.57 -7.18 6.87
N SER A 55 1.06 -7.63 5.72
CA SER A 55 2.07 -8.69 5.62
C SER A 55 3.35 -8.34 6.43
N GLY A 56 4.09 -9.36 6.84
CA GLY A 56 5.35 -9.20 7.56
C GLY A 56 5.17 -9.14 9.07
N GLY A 57 6.02 -8.36 9.75
CA GLY A 57 6.15 -8.35 11.21
C GLY A 57 4.84 -8.30 11.99
N PRO A 58 3.92 -7.36 11.73
CA PRO A 58 2.65 -7.29 12.46
C PRO A 58 1.83 -8.58 12.36
N MET A 59 1.71 -9.15 11.16
CA MET A 59 0.98 -10.39 10.95
C MET A 59 1.64 -11.56 11.67
N TYR A 60 2.96 -11.66 11.63
CA TYR A 60 3.71 -12.73 12.29
C TYR A 60 3.56 -12.69 13.81
N GLU A 61 3.57 -11.50 14.42
CA GLU A 61 3.32 -11.33 15.85
C GLU A 61 1.90 -11.80 16.25
N TYR A 62 0.90 -11.55 15.42
CA TYR A 62 -0.47 -12.00 15.69
C TYR A 62 -0.59 -13.53 15.53
N ILE A 63 0.07 -14.12 14.54
CA ILE A 63 0.14 -15.58 14.34
C ILE A 63 0.82 -16.25 15.54
N ASP A 64 2.03 -15.79 15.91
CA ASP A 64 2.78 -16.34 17.04
C ASP A 64 2.04 -16.19 18.38
N SER A 65 1.18 -15.18 18.50
CA SER A 65 0.31 -14.95 19.66
C SER A 65 -1.00 -15.76 19.62
N GLY A 66 -1.25 -16.55 18.56
CA GLY A 66 -2.42 -17.42 18.42
C GLY A 66 -3.69 -16.70 17.98
N PHE A 67 -3.58 -15.49 17.43
CA PHE A 67 -4.72 -14.72 16.91
C PHE A 67 -5.03 -14.96 15.43
N ALA A 68 -4.30 -15.84 14.75
CA ALA A 68 -4.61 -16.24 13.39
C ALA A 68 -4.52 -17.77 13.22
N GLN A 69 -5.47 -18.34 12.51
CA GLN A 69 -5.52 -19.78 12.19
C GLN A 69 -5.01 -20.03 10.76
N PRO A 70 -4.33 -21.14 10.50
CA PRO A 70 -3.94 -21.53 9.15
C PRO A 70 -5.18 -21.89 8.32
N ILE A 71 -5.13 -21.56 7.02
CA ILE A 71 -6.22 -21.77 6.08
C ILE A 71 -5.83 -22.69 4.90
N ASP A 72 -4.71 -23.42 5.00
CA ASP A 72 -4.18 -24.27 3.93
C ASP A 72 -5.24 -25.21 3.35
N ASP A 73 -5.96 -25.95 4.22
CA ASP A 73 -6.96 -26.92 3.80
C ASP A 73 -8.14 -26.27 3.06
N LEU A 74 -8.59 -25.08 3.49
CA LEU A 74 -9.67 -24.33 2.84
C LEU A 74 -9.20 -23.76 1.50
N LEU A 75 -7.99 -23.27 1.46
CA LEU A 75 -7.39 -22.73 0.25
C LEU A 75 -7.22 -23.84 -0.82
N ASP A 76 -6.73 -25.03 -0.42
CA ASP A 76 -6.56 -26.18 -1.32
C ASP A 76 -7.87 -26.79 -1.82
N GLN A 77 -8.99 -26.57 -1.10
CA GLN A 77 -10.34 -27.03 -1.48
C GLN A 77 -11.12 -26.01 -2.30
N SER A 78 -10.55 -24.83 -2.53
CA SER A 78 -11.19 -23.72 -3.25
C SER A 78 -10.46 -23.39 -4.56
N ASP A 79 -11.06 -22.56 -5.40
CA ASP A 79 -10.42 -21.98 -6.59
C ASP A 79 -9.61 -20.70 -6.30
N VAL A 80 -9.61 -20.22 -5.06
CA VAL A 80 -8.93 -19.00 -4.62
C VAL A 80 -7.43 -19.08 -4.87
N LYS A 81 -6.81 -20.23 -4.57
CA LYS A 81 -5.38 -20.46 -4.78
C LYS A 81 -4.98 -20.34 -6.25
N ASP A 82 -5.81 -20.84 -7.16
CA ASP A 82 -5.53 -20.81 -8.59
C ASP A 82 -5.65 -19.39 -9.17
N LYS A 83 -6.51 -18.55 -8.58
CA LYS A 83 -6.74 -17.17 -9.00
C LYS A 83 -5.65 -16.22 -8.51
N LEU A 84 -5.22 -16.36 -7.25
CA LEU A 84 -4.27 -15.45 -6.63
C LEU A 84 -2.89 -15.48 -7.30
N LEU A 85 -2.21 -14.34 -7.30
CA LEU A 85 -0.78 -14.27 -7.59
C LEU A 85 0.00 -15.08 -6.56
N ASP A 86 1.01 -15.84 -7.00
CA ASP A 86 1.82 -16.67 -6.11
C ASP A 86 2.52 -15.83 -5.03
N ALA A 87 3.02 -14.64 -5.40
CA ALA A 87 3.61 -13.69 -4.44
C ALA A 87 2.60 -13.18 -3.39
N ALA A 88 1.31 -13.11 -3.72
CA ALA A 88 0.26 -12.72 -2.77
C ALA A 88 0.01 -13.82 -1.73
N ILE A 89 0.04 -15.09 -2.15
CA ILE A 89 -0.04 -16.24 -1.24
C ILE A 89 1.21 -16.27 -0.34
N GLU A 90 2.40 -16.06 -0.89
CA GLU A 90 3.65 -16.02 -0.13
C GLU A 90 3.61 -14.94 0.96
N GLN A 91 3.13 -13.73 0.63
CA GLN A 91 3.00 -12.64 1.60
C GLN A 91 1.94 -12.88 2.68
N GLY A 92 0.93 -13.72 2.42
CA GLY A 92 -0.05 -14.21 3.39
C GLY A 92 0.42 -15.40 4.22
N SER A 93 1.65 -15.87 4.01
CA SER A 93 2.19 -17.10 4.61
C SER A 93 3.22 -16.81 5.70
N TYR A 94 3.32 -17.73 6.66
CA TYR A 94 4.33 -17.73 7.71
C TYR A 94 4.65 -19.15 8.15
N ASN A 95 5.94 -19.46 8.34
CA ASN A 95 6.43 -20.78 8.76
C ASN A 95 5.88 -21.96 7.93
N GLY A 96 5.66 -21.75 6.62
CA GLY A 96 5.19 -22.77 5.69
C GLY A 96 3.69 -23.00 5.63
N HIS A 97 2.89 -22.16 6.30
CA HIS A 97 1.43 -22.19 6.29
C HIS A 97 0.87 -20.85 5.82
N VAL A 98 -0.31 -20.89 5.17
CA VAL A 98 -1.07 -19.70 4.77
C VAL A 98 -2.04 -19.31 5.88
N TYR A 99 -1.99 -18.04 6.32
CA TYR A 99 -2.82 -17.52 7.41
C TYR A 99 -3.76 -16.39 6.97
N ALA A 100 -3.54 -15.85 5.78
CA ALA A 100 -4.30 -14.68 5.36
C ALA A 100 -4.51 -14.65 3.84
N ILE A 101 -5.64 -14.05 3.42
CA ILE A 101 -5.98 -13.78 2.03
C ILE A 101 -5.81 -12.30 1.76
N PRO A 102 -5.08 -11.89 0.68
CA PRO A 102 -5.05 -10.51 0.23
C PRO A 102 -6.42 -10.14 -0.36
N TYR A 103 -6.90 -8.93 -0.11
CA TYR A 103 -8.28 -8.59 -0.49
C TYR A 103 -8.49 -7.22 -1.12
N LEU A 104 -7.52 -6.31 -1.08
CA LEU A 104 -7.73 -4.97 -1.60
C LEU A 104 -6.98 -4.70 -2.90
N ASN A 105 -5.67 -4.52 -2.85
CA ASN A 105 -4.96 -3.88 -3.94
C ASN A 105 -3.53 -4.39 -4.08
N VAL A 106 -3.07 -4.59 -5.30
CA VAL A 106 -1.63 -4.62 -5.59
C VAL A 106 -1.11 -3.20 -5.36
N SER A 107 -0.25 -3.03 -4.36
CA SER A 107 0.18 -1.73 -3.89
C SER A 107 1.65 -1.50 -4.17
N LEU A 108 1.95 -0.47 -4.97
CA LEU A 108 3.31 0.01 -5.24
C LEU A 108 3.46 1.45 -4.80
N ALA A 109 4.58 1.77 -4.14
CA ALA A 109 4.97 3.13 -3.86
C ALA A 109 5.62 3.75 -5.09
N GLY A 110 5.12 4.92 -5.48
CA GLY A 110 5.69 5.73 -6.56
C GLY A 110 5.30 7.19 -6.38
N ILE A 111 5.67 8.01 -7.31
CA ILE A 111 5.50 9.45 -7.19
C ILE A 111 4.38 9.92 -8.11
N PHE A 112 3.26 10.31 -7.50
CA PHE A 112 2.21 11.06 -8.18
C PHE A 112 2.65 12.51 -8.34
N TYR A 113 2.36 13.12 -9.49
CA TYR A 113 2.72 14.50 -9.78
C TYR A 113 1.63 15.26 -10.53
N ASN A 114 1.62 16.58 -10.40
CA ASN A 114 0.70 17.46 -11.13
C ASN A 114 1.28 17.77 -12.53
N LYS A 115 0.67 17.21 -13.58
CA LYS A 115 1.08 17.37 -14.99
C LYS A 115 1.05 18.83 -15.45
N ASP A 116 0.05 19.59 -15.01
CA ASP A 116 -0.08 21.01 -15.39
C ASP A 116 1.06 21.83 -14.80
N MET A 117 1.44 21.55 -13.56
CA MET A 117 2.57 22.18 -12.88
C MET A 117 3.90 21.82 -13.55
N PHE A 118 4.11 20.54 -13.89
CA PHE A 118 5.30 20.09 -14.63
C PHE A 118 5.39 20.82 -15.96
N LYS A 119 4.30 20.89 -16.72
CA LYS A 119 4.25 21.62 -17.98
C LYS A 119 4.53 23.12 -17.81
N GLN A 120 3.98 23.75 -16.77
CA GLN A 120 4.17 25.16 -16.49
C GLN A 120 5.63 25.52 -16.25
N TYR A 121 6.38 24.65 -15.55
CA TYR A 121 7.78 24.90 -15.22
C TYR A 121 8.77 24.16 -16.16
N GLY A 122 8.29 23.54 -17.22
CA GLY A 122 9.13 22.85 -18.22
C GLY A 122 9.84 21.61 -17.62
N LEU A 123 9.18 20.91 -16.69
CA LEU A 123 9.69 19.71 -16.04
C LEU A 123 9.25 18.48 -16.82
N GLU A 124 10.10 17.46 -16.80
CA GLU A 124 9.84 16.12 -17.35
C GLU A 124 9.96 15.08 -16.24
N GLU A 125 9.43 13.87 -16.45
CA GLU A 125 9.57 12.77 -15.51
C GLU A 125 11.04 12.42 -15.29
N PRO A 126 11.50 12.28 -14.02
CA PRO A 126 12.90 12.07 -13.71
C PRO A 126 13.32 10.63 -14.03
N LYS A 127 14.49 10.45 -14.59
CA LYS A 127 15.09 9.13 -14.78
C LYS A 127 16.05 8.79 -13.66
N THR A 128 16.66 9.82 -13.08
CA THR A 128 17.66 9.68 -12.03
C THR A 128 17.24 10.48 -10.79
N LEU A 129 17.87 10.16 -9.65
CA LEU A 129 17.68 10.92 -8.41
C LEU A 129 18.11 12.37 -8.59
N ALA A 130 19.16 12.63 -9.38
CA ALA A 130 19.61 13.98 -9.69
C ALA A 130 18.55 14.77 -10.48
N ASP A 131 17.84 14.14 -11.43
CA ASP A 131 16.72 14.77 -12.14
C ASP A 131 15.60 15.12 -11.17
N LEU A 132 15.24 14.19 -10.25
CA LEU A 132 14.22 14.44 -9.23
C LEU A 132 14.61 15.62 -8.31
N GLU A 133 15.88 15.71 -7.92
CA GLU A 133 16.37 16.83 -7.11
C GLU A 133 16.34 18.16 -7.87
N ASN A 134 16.59 18.15 -9.18
CA ASN A 134 16.43 19.33 -10.04
C ASN A 134 14.96 19.77 -10.13
N ILE A 135 14.01 18.83 -10.22
CA ILE A 135 12.58 19.11 -10.14
C ILE A 135 12.25 19.75 -8.79
N CYS A 136 12.72 19.17 -7.69
CA CYS A 136 12.50 19.69 -6.35
C CYS A 136 13.03 21.13 -6.20
N ALA A 137 14.25 21.41 -6.70
CA ALA A 137 14.84 22.73 -6.66
C ALA A 137 14.00 23.73 -7.46
N THR A 138 13.58 23.38 -8.67
CA THR A 138 12.75 24.24 -9.53
C THR A 138 11.41 24.56 -8.90
N LEU A 139 10.71 23.58 -8.33
CA LEU A 139 9.45 23.79 -7.63
C LEU A 139 9.65 24.72 -6.42
N LYS A 140 10.69 24.47 -5.62
CA LYS A 140 11.01 25.27 -4.45
C LYS A 140 11.31 26.73 -4.80
N GLU A 141 12.09 26.99 -5.85
CA GLU A 141 12.39 28.35 -6.35
C GLU A 141 11.13 29.11 -6.79
N ASN A 142 10.09 28.39 -7.20
CA ASN A 142 8.80 28.95 -7.59
C ASN A 142 7.78 29.00 -6.45
N GLY A 143 8.20 28.72 -5.20
CA GLY A 143 7.34 28.79 -4.02
C GLY A 143 6.41 27.60 -3.83
N ILE A 144 6.64 26.51 -4.58
CA ILE A 144 5.89 25.25 -4.47
C ILE A 144 6.66 24.28 -3.57
N THR A 145 5.99 23.64 -2.64
CA THR A 145 6.58 22.53 -1.87
C THR A 145 6.79 21.33 -2.79
N PRO A 146 8.02 20.82 -2.92
CA PRO A 146 8.27 19.68 -3.82
C PRO A 146 7.41 18.47 -3.52
N PHE A 147 7.38 18.00 -2.27
CA PHE A 147 6.63 16.82 -1.86
C PHE A 147 5.51 17.16 -0.88
N ALA A 148 4.30 16.75 -1.19
CA ALA A 148 3.22 16.62 -0.22
C ALA A 148 3.53 15.41 0.68
N LEU A 149 3.68 15.63 1.97
CA LEU A 149 3.93 14.57 2.95
C LEU A 149 3.23 14.92 4.26
N ALA A 150 2.45 13.98 4.79
CA ALA A 150 1.90 14.02 6.13
C ALA A 150 2.54 12.88 6.95
N ASN A 151 3.54 13.19 7.78
CA ASN A 151 4.40 12.20 8.45
C ASN A 151 4.08 12.03 9.95
N GLY A 152 2.89 12.44 10.39
CA GLY A 152 2.46 12.24 11.78
C GLY A 152 2.51 10.76 12.19
N SER A 153 2.05 9.89 11.32
CA SER A 153 1.99 8.44 11.51
C SER A 153 3.28 7.69 11.19
N LYS A 154 4.31 8.36 10.66
CA LYS A 154 5.65 7.85 10.33
C LYS A 154 5.72 6.91 9.12
N TRP A 155 4.70 6.09 8.84
CA TRP A 155 4.72 5.13 7.75
C TRP A 155 4.83 5.81 6.37
N THR A 156 4.25 6.98 6.18
CA THR A 156 4.36 7.76 4.94
C THR A 156 5.81 8.19 4.66
N GLY A 157 6.51 8.68 5.70
CA GLY A 157 7.93 9.02 5.60
C GLY A 157 8.81 7.79 5.41
N SER A 158 8.42 6.62 5.93
CA SER A 158 9.18 5.38 5.73
C SER A 158 9.24 4.95 4.26
N MET A 159 8.27 5.32 3.42
CA MET A 159 8.30 5.03 1.98
C MET A 159 9.47 5.73 1.28
N TYR A 160 9.77 6.98 1.65
CA TYR A 160 10.97 7.68 1.16
C TYR A 160 12.25 6.97 1.56
N PHE A 161 12.32 6.56 2.84
CA PHE A 161 13.50 5.86 3.37
C PHE A 161 13.70 4.52 2.67
N MET A 162 12.65 3.72 2.53
CA MET A 162 12.72 2.41 1.88
C MET A 162 13.08 2.53 0.40
N SER A 163 12.48 3.49 -0.33
CA SER A 163 12.78 3.73 -1.74
C SER A 163 14.25 4.11 -1.93
N LEU A 164 14.77 5.04 -1.14
CA LEU A 164 16.18 5.43 -1.18
C LEU A 164 17.11 4.26 -0.81
N ALA A 165 16.81 3.53 0.27
CA ALA A 165 17.62 2.40 0.71
C ALA A 165 17.69 1.31 -0.37
N ALA A 166 16.55 0.98 -1.01
CA ALA A 166 16.51 0.03 -2.11
C ALA A 166 17.30 0.51 -3.33
N ARG A 167 17.28 1.82 -3.64
CA ARG A 167 18.10 2.39 -4.73
C ARG A 167 19.59 2.42 -4.42
N TYR A 168 19.99 2.53 -3.14
CA TYR A 168 21.39 2.47 -2.74
C TYR A 168 21.94 1.06 -2.60
N GLY A 169 21.14 0.07 -2.21
CA GLY A 169 21.66 -1.26 -1.84
C GLY A 169 20.87 -2.46 -2.35
N GLY A 170 19.78 -2.26 -3.09
CA GLY A 170 18.87 -3.35 -3.48
C GLY A 170 18.03 -3.86 -2.31
N LEU A 171 17.45 -5.05 -2.45
CA LEU A 171 16.59 -5.67 -1.44
C LEU A 171 17.35 -6.48 -0.39
N GLU A 172 18.51 -7.04 -0.74
CA GLU A 172 19.26 -7.97 0.10
C GLU A 172 19.62 -7.39 1.49
N PRO A 173 20.12 -6.14 1.63
CA PRO A 173 20.38 -5.57 2.95
C PRO A 173 19.16 -5.51 3.84
N PHE A 174 17.98 -5.18 3.29
CA PHE A 174 16.73 -5.16 4.04
C PHE A 174 16.31 -6.57 4.48
N GLN A 175 16.34 -7.54 3.57
CA GLN A 175 16.03 -8.94 3.86
C GLN A 175 16.94 -9.51 4.94
N ASN A 176 18.25 -9.24 4.85
CA ASN A 176 19.23 -9.66 5.84
C ASN A 176 19.00 -8.99 7.21
N ALA A 177 18.65 -7.70 7.24
CA ALA A 177 18.34 -6.99 8.48
C ALA A 177 17.09 -7.55 9.17
N VAL A 178 16.04 -7.85 8.42
CA VAL A 178 14.80 -8.48 8.93
C VAL A 178 15.06 -9.90 9.42
N ALA A 179 15.89 -10.68 8.72
CA ALA A 179 16.27 -12.03 9.12
C ALA A 179 17.27 -12.07 10.31
N GLY A 180 17.74 -10.91 10.79
CA GLY A 180 18.72 -10.82 11.87
C GLY A 180 20.16 -11.18 11.46
N THR A 181 20.43 -11.33 10.16
CA THR A 181 21.77 -11.62 9.59
C THR A 181 22.49 -10.37 9.11
N GLY A 182 21.77 -9.25 8.93
CA GLY A 182 22.27 -7.92 8.59
C GLY A 182 21.91 -6.87 9.65
N LYS A 183 22.07 -5.59 9.33
CA LYS A 183 21.81 -4.48 10.26
C LYS A 183 21.19 -3.30 9.53
N PHE A 184 20.25 -2.60 10.17
CA PHE A 184 19.72 -1.31 9.70
C PHE A 184 20.73 -0.16 9.83
N THR A 185 22.01 -0.46 10.05
CA THR A 185 23.16 0.46 10.02
C THR A 185 24.09 0.18 8.86
N ASP A 186 23.70 -0.65 7.89
CA ASP A 186 24.46 -0.86 6.67
C ASP A 186 24.39 0.40 5.79
N ASP A 187 25.40 0.58 4.93
CA ASP A 187 25.63 1.84 4.20
C ASP A 187 24.41 2.36 3.44
N CYS A 188 23.59 1.48 2.85
CA CYS A 188 22.40 1.89 2.12
C CYS A 188 21.37 2.61 3.00
N PHE A 189 21.19 2.15 4.25
CA PHE A 189 20.28 2.77 5.20
C PHE A 189 20.81 4.10 5.73
N ILE A 190 22.14 4.18 5.98
CA ILE A 190 22.78 5.43 6.38
C ILE A 190 22.64 6.48 5.28
N LYS A 191 22.97 6.13 4.03
CA LYS A 191 22.85 7.02 2.87
C LYS A 191 21.39 7.48 2.65
N ALA A 192 20.42 6.59 2.81
CA ALA A 192 19.00 6.94 2.72
C ALA A 192 18.61 7.98 3.78
N GLY A 193 19.04 7.78 5.03
CA GLY A 193 18.80 8.72 6.12
C GLY A 193 19.46 10.08 5.90
N GLU A 194 20.71 10.09 5.42
CA GLU A 194 21.46 11.32 5.09
C GLU A 194 20.77 12.10 3.95
N LYS A 195 20.30 11.41 2.91
CA LYS A 195 19.57 12.02 1.80
C LYS A 195 18.25 12.65 2.25
N ILE A 196 17.50 11.98 3.12
CA ILE A 196 16.28 12.57 3.70
C ILE A 196 16.61 13.81 4.52
N GLN A 197 17.68 13.78 5.33
CA GLN A 197 18.12 14.96 6.09
C GLN A 197 18.50 16.12 5.16
N GLU A 198 19.15 15.83 4.02
CA GLU A 198 19.46 16.83 3.00
C GLU A 198 18.19 17.44 2.43
N TRP A 199 17.20 16.64 2.05
CA TRP A 199 15.91 17.11 1.52
C TRP A 199 15.11 17.94 2.53
N VAL A 200 15.15 17.56 3.81
CA VAL A 200 14.57 18.36 4.90
C VAL A 200 15.26 19.74 5.01
N LYS A 201 16.60 19.79 4.97
CA LYS A 201 17.39 21.04 5.03
C LYS A 201 17.10 21.94 3.81
N ASN A 202 16.88 21.34 2.65
CA ASN A 202 16.52 22.05 1.41
C ASN A 202 15.07 22.52 1.39
N GLY A 203 14.26 22.10 2.38
CA GLY A 203 12.84 22.48 2.49
C GLY A 203 11.96 21.83 1.43
N TYR A 204 12.25 20.58 1.07
CA TYR A 204 11.47 19.82 0.06
C TYR A 204 10.17 19.25 0.62
N PHE A 205 9.98 19.27 1.94
CA PHE A 205 8.77 18.83 2.63
C PHE A 205 8.02 20.02 3.26
N PRO A 206 6.71 19.85 3.58
CA PRO A 206 5.93 20.90 4.25
C PRO A 206 6.50 21.25 5.63
N ASP A 207 6.33 22.50 6.03
CA ASP A 207 6.60 22.91 7.42
C ASP A 207 5.73 22.11 8.39
N GLY A 208 6.31 21.63 9.48
CA GLY A 208 5.59 20.83 10.47
C GLY A 208 5.18 19.44 10.00
N VAL A 209 5.82 18.89 8.97
CA VAL A 209 5.51 17.60 8.32
C VAL A 209 5.22 16.45 9.29
N ASN A 210 5.92 16.40 10.43
CA ASN A 210 5.74 15.35 11.46
C ASN A 210 4.47 15.52 12.33
N SER A 211 3.73 16.61 12.14
CA SER A 211 2.46 16.89 12.81
C SER A 211 1.26 16.80 11.88
N LEU A 212 1.50 16.62 10.57
CA LEU A 212 0.44 16.45 9.58
C LEU A 212 -0.07 15.01 9.61
N SER A 213 -1.39 14.85 9.58
CA SER A 213 -2.08 13.55 9.62
C SER A 213 -2.43 13.09 8.21
N GLU A 214 -2.03 11.86 7.87
CA GLU A 214 -2.41 11.22 6.61
C GLU A 214 -3.88 10.79 6.65
N ASP A 215 -4.35 10.23 7.76
CA ASP A 215 -5.76 9.83 7.94
C ASP A 215 -6.74 11.00 7.81
N ASP A 216 -6.32 12.23 8.13
CA ASP A 216 -7.09 13.46 7.90
C ASP A 216 -6.92 14.01 6.46
N GLY A 217 -6.14 13.34 5.63
CA GLY A 217 -5.91 13.70 4.23
C GLY A 217 -5.08 14.97 4.03
N GLN A 218 -4.24 15.35 5.00
CA GLN A 218 -3.51 16.62 4.92
C GLN A 218 -2.47 16.64 3.80
N ALA A 219 -1.87 15.48 3.43
CA ALA A 219 -0.97 15.41 2.27
C ALA A 219 -1.73 15.68 0.96
N LYS A 220 -2.85 15.02 0.71
CA LYS A 220 -3.63 15.20 -0.52
C LYS A 220 -4.22 16.61 -0.64
N GLN A 221 -4.53 17.28 0.48
CA GLN A 221 -4.99 18.68 0.45
C GLN A 221 -3.92 19.60 -0.12
N LEU A 222 -2.63 19.37 0.16
CA LEU A 222 -1.54 20.16 -0.43
C LEU A 222 -1.47 19.99 -1.96
N MET A 223 -1.80 18.78 -2.46
CA MET A 223 -1.90 18.51 -3.89
C MET A 223 -3.12 19.21 -4.52
N TYR A 224 -4.30 19.11 -3.89
CA TYR A 224 -5.54 19.76 -4.39
C TYR A 224 -5.45 21.28 -4.40
N GLN A 225 -4.74 21.88 -3.43
CA GLN A 225 -4.50 23.31 -3.36
C GLN A 225 -3.37 23.77 -4.29
N GLU A 226 -2.73 22.82 -4.99
CA GLU A 226 -1.58 23.07 -5.86
C GLU A 226 -0.42 23.78 -5.14
N THR A 227 -0.32 23.60 -3.82
CA THR A 227 0.78 24.10 -2.99
C THR A 227 1.94 23.12 -2.89
N ALA A 228 1.73 21.86 -3.30
CA ALA A 228 2.78 20.87 -3.49
C ALA A 228 2.71 20.26 -4.90
N GLY A 229 3.88 19.88 -5.45
CA GLY A 229 3.99 19.40 -6.82
C GLY A 229 3.90 17.88 -6.98
N MET A 230 4.34 17.15 -5.98
CA MET A 230 4.48 15.68 -6.00
C MET A 230 4.03 15.05 -4.68
N LEU A 231 3.67 13.76 -4.75
CA LEU A 231 3.33 12.91 -3.59
C LEU A 231 3.91 11.52 -3.79
N LEU A 232 4.89 11.12 -3.00
CA LEU A 232 5.34 9.71 -2.92
C LEU A 232 4.41 8.94 -1.99
N CYS A 233 3.62 8.05 -2.54
CA CYS A 233 2.72 7.19 -1.76
C CYS A 233 2.37 5.93 -2.54
N GLY A 234 1.59 5.04 -1.94
CA GLY A 234 1.14 3.81 -2.58
C GLY A 234 0.06 4.05 -3.64
N SER A 235 -0.06 3.08 -4.54
CA SER A 235 -0.96 3.13 -5.71
C SER A 235 -2.45 3.36 -5.38
N TRP A 236 -2.88 3.11 -4.13
CA TRP A 236 -4.26 3.43 -3.69
C TRP A 236 -4.65 4.90 -3.85
N TYR A 237 -3.66 5.79 -3.99
CA TYR A 237 -3.93 7.21 -4.21
C TYR A 237 -4.59 7.49 -5.56
N ALA A 238 -4.41 6.63 -6.58
CA ALA A 238 -5.14 6.75 -7.84
C ALA A 238 -6.66 6.75 -7.62
N GLY A 239 -7.17 5.75 -6.89
CA GLY A 239 -8.58 5.67 -6.52
C GLY A 239 -9.03 6.80 -5.57
N THR A 240 -8.15 7.23 -4.67
CA THR A 240 -8.44 8.35 -3.75
C THR A 240 -8.62 9.66 -4.52
N PHE A 241 -7.69 9.98 -5.42
CA PHE A 241 -7.77 11.21 -6.23
C PHE A 241 -8.99 11.21 -7.14
N GLN A 242 -9.30 10.08 -7.79
CA GLN A 242 -10.47 9.97 -8.64
C GLN A 242 -11.77 10.17 -7.84
N THR A 243 -11.89 9.51 -6.68
CA THR A 243 -13.08 9.60 -5.84
C THR A 243 -13.29 11.00 -5.26
N ASP A 244 -12.21 11.66 -4.84
CA ASP A 244 -12.30 12.99 -4.24
C ASP A 244 -12.54 14.10 -5.28
N SER A 245 -11.91 14.00 -6.46
CA SER A 245 -12.04 14.97 -7.55
C SER A 245 -11.60 14.40 -8.89
N GLU A 246 -12.53 14.03 -9.73
CA GLU A 246 -12.26 13.58 -11.11
C GLU A 246 -11.50 14.67 -11.90
N GLU A 247 -11.83 15.95 -11.73
CA GLU A 247 -11.14 17.06 -12.40
C GLU A 247 -9.65 17.11 -12.01
N PHE A 248 -9.34 16.93 -10.73
CA PHE A 248 -7.96 16.89 -10.27
C PHE A 248 -7.23 15.65 -10.75
N TYR A 249 -7.91 14.51 -10.75
CA TYR A 249 -7.33 13.23 -11.20
C TYR A 249 -6.85 13.31 -12.66
N GLN A 250 -7.54 14.01 -13.54
CA GLN A 250 -7.11 14.23 -14.93
C GLN A 250 -5.77 14.96 -15.04
N LYS A 251 -5.38 15.72 -14.01
CA LYS A 251 -4.09 16.43 -13.94
C LYS A 251 -2.97 15.58 -13.36
N ILE A 252 -3.26 14.38 -12.84
CA ILE A 252 -2.28 13.52 -12.17
C ILE A 252 -1.56 12.65 -13.19
N GLY A 253 -0.23 12.58 -13.07
CA GLY A 253 0.64 11.56 -13.63
C GLY A 253 1.31 10.78 -12.49
N TRP A 254 2.02 9.70 -12.87
CA TRP A 254 2.76 8.87 -11.94
C TRP A 254 4.08 8.44 -12.58
N PHE A 255 5.11 8.27 -11.78
CA PHE A 255 6.35 7.64 -12.18
C PHE A 255 6.96 6.84 -11.01
N PRO A 256 7.71 5.75 -11.30
CA PRO A 256 8.40 5.00 -10.27
C PRO A 256 9.50 5.83 -9.62
N PHE A 257 9.92 5.48 -8.41
CA PHE A 257 11.05 6.15 -7.76
C PHE A 257 12.30 5.99 -8.64
N PRO A 258 13.00 7.09 -9.02
CA PRO A 258 14.04 7.06 -10.03
C PRO A 258 15.31 6.31 -9.58
N ALA A 259 16.15 5.95 -10.56
CA ALA A 259 17.43 5.32 -10.33
C ALA A 259 18.44 6.26 -9.65
N ILE A 260 19.51 5.71 -9.08
CA ILE A 260 20.68 6.44 -8.59
C ILE A 260 21.86 6.11 -9.51
N ASP A 261 22.47 7.12 -10.14
CA ASP A 261 23.47 6.93 -11.19
C ASP A 261 24.72 6.13 -10.74
N ASP A 262 25.15 6.30 -9.50
CA ASP A 262 26.33 5.65 -8.93
C ASP A 262 25.99 4.41 -8.08
N SER A 263 24.83 3.77 -8.34
CA SER A 263 24.41 2.56 -7.65
C SER A 263 24.34 1.36 -8.59
N ASP A 264 24.85 0.22 -8.12
CA ASP A 264 24.71 -1.08 -8.80
C ASP A 264 23.36 -1.76 -8.49
N ALA A 265 22.50 -1.16 -7.67
CA ALA A 265 21.19 -1.71 -7.32
C ALA A 265 20.26 -1.68 -8.55
N ASP A 266 19.48 -2.72 -8.69
CA ASP A 266 18.47 -2.81 -9.76
C ASP A 266 17.44 -1.68 -9.62
N PRO A 267 17.36 -0.75 -10.59
CA PRO A 267 16.45 0.39 -10.53
C PRO A 267 14.97 -0.01 -10.75
N THR A 268 14.70 -1.24 -11.20
CA THR A 268 13.33 -1.74 -11.41
C THR A 268 12.66 -2.22 -10.13
N ILE A 269 13.43 -2.41 -9.04
CA ILE A 269 12.87 -2.79 -7.74
C ILE A 269 11.89 -1.72 -7.26
N GLN A 270 10.66 -2.12 -7.00
CA GLN A 270 9.63 -1.25 -6.43
C GLN A 270 9.36 -1.60 -4.96
N ILE A 271 9.02 -0.59 -4.17
CA ILE A 271 8.56 -0.79 -2.80
C ILE A 271 7.05 -0.98 -2.83
N GLY A 272 6.58 -2.10 -2.29
CA GLY A 272 5.15 -2.40 -2.31
C GLY A 272 4.82 -3.78 -1.76
N THR A 273 3.55 -4.14 -1.90
CA THR A 273 2.99 -5.44 -1.52
C THR A 273 2.03 -5.93 -2.60
N VAL A 274 1.97 -7.24 -2.78
CA VAL A 274 1.02 -7.90 -3.69
C VAL A 274 -0.30 -8.20 -2.95
N GLY A 275 -0.83 -7.20 -2.30
CA GLY A 275 -1.99 -7.18 -1.46
C GLY A 275 -1.77 -6.08 -0.43
N ASP A 276 -2.52 -4.99 -0.52
CA ASP A 276 -2.36 -3.85 0.39
C ASP A 276 -2.68 -4.26 1.82
N GLN A 277 -3.74 -5.04 1.97
CA GLN A 277 -4.16 -5.61 3.23
C GLN A 277 -4.58 -7.07 3.06
N PHE A 278 -4.48 -7.82 4.16
CA PHE A 278 -4.77 -9.25 4.24
C PHE A 278 -5.85 -9.50 5.31
N ILE A 279 -6.79 -10.38 5.03
CA ILE A 279 -7.76 -10.86 6.01
C ILE A 279 -7.15 -12.03 6.76
N CYS A 280 -6.94 -11.88 8.07
CA CYS A 280 -6.57 -12.92 9.00
C CYS A 280 -7.81 -13.45 9.73
N PHE A 281 -7.74 -14.70 10.21
CA PHE A 281 -8.87 -15.45 10.76
C PHE A 281 -8.58 -15.88 12.20
N ASN A 282 -9.37 -15.40 13.16
CA ASN A 282 -9.29 -15.75 14.59
C ASN A 282 -10.51 -16.58 15.01
N CYS A 283 -10.84 -17.60 14.23
CA CYS A 283 -11.95 -18.53 14.51
C CYS A 283 -11.62 -19.90 13.95
N GLU A 284 -12.40 -20.93 14.32
CA GLU A 284 -12.14 -22.33 13.98
C GLU A 284 -13.40 -23.03 13.46
N GLY A 285 -13.22 -24.23 12.87
CA GLY A 285 -14.30 -25.11 12.44
C GLY A 285 -15.21 -24.46 11.39
N ASP A 286 -16.52 -24.67 11.50
CA ASP A 286 -17.52 -24.17 10.53
C ASP A 286 -17.51 -22.62 10.43
N LYS A 287 -17.17 -21.94 11.53
CA LYS A 287 -17.03 -20.49 11.51
C LYS A 287 -15.84 -20.03 10.66
N LEU A 288 -14.69 -20.75 10.72
CA LEU A 288 -13.53 -20.48 9.89
C LEU A 288 -13.85 -20.70 8.40
N ALA A 289 -14.58 -21.76 8.08
CA ALA A 289 -15.02 -22.03 6.70
C ALA A 289 -15.92 -20.89 6.16
N ALA A 290 -16.88 -20.42 6.97
CA ALA A 290 -17.73 -19.30 6.59
C ALA A 290 -16.97 -17.96 6.48
N ALA A 291 -16.02 -17.72 7.38
CA ALA A 291 -15.15 -16.54 7.32
C ALA A 291 -14.26 -16.55 6.06
N PHE A 292 -13.72 -17.72 5.70
CA PHE A 292 -12.95 -17.90 4.47
C PHE A 292 -13.81 -17.64 3.21
N GLU A 293 -15.06 -18.15 3.18
CA GLU A 293 -16.02 -17.89 2.10
C GLU A 293 -16.24 -16.38 1.91
N CYS A 294 -16.49 -15.64 3.00
CA CYS A 294 -16.62 -14.19 2.95
C CYS A 294 -15.34 -13.49 2.47
N ALA A 295 -14.17 -13.95 2.88
CA ALA A 295 -12.91 -13.41 2.40
C ALA A 295 -12.70 -13.69 0.90
N ALA A 296 -13.07 -14.89 0.42
CA ALA A 296 -13.00 -15.26 -0.99
C ALA A 296 -13.94 -14.42 -1.88
N ASP A 297 -15.07 -13.95 -1.35
CA ASP A 297 -16.00 -13.09 -2.08
C ASP A 297 -15.38 -11.75 -2.52
N HIS A 298 -14.29 -11.28 -1.88
CA HIS A 298 -13.52 -10.13 -2.34
C HIS A 298 -12.85 -10.37 -3.70
N LEU A 299 -12.64 -11.63 -4.08
CA LEU A 299 -12.02 -12.04 -5.35
C LEU A 299 -13.07 -12.51 -6.37
N SER A 300 -14.36 -12.39 -6.06
CA SER A 300 -15.44 -12.68 -7.02
C SER A 300 -15.50 -11.61 -8.11
N ASP A 301 -15.97 -11.98 -9.31
CA ASP A 301 -16.05 -11.06 -10.45
C ASP A 301 -16.85 -9.79 -10.11
N GLU A 302 -17.95 -9.92 -9.36
CA GLU A 302 -18.80 -8.80 -8.94
C GLU A 302 -18.03 -7.78 -8.07
N VAL A 303 -17.25 -8.26 -7.09
CA VAL A 303 -16.47 -7.39 -6.18
C VAL A 303 -15.20 -6.90 -6.84
N ALA A 304 -14.57 -7.73 -7.70
CA ALA A 304 -13.43 -7.35 -8.50
C ALA A 304 -13.76 -6.18 -9.44
N ASP A 305 -14.92 -6.20 -10.10
CA ASP A 305 -15.39 -5.09 -10.95
C ASP A 305 -15.53 -3.78 -10.16
N ILE A 306 -16.01 -3.84 -8.92
CA ILE A 306 -16.07 -2.68 -8.02
C ILE A 306 -14.65 -2.20 -7.69
N THR A 307 -13.73 -3.12 -7.42
CA THR A 307 -12.32 -2.82 -7.12
C THR A 307 -11.66 -2.10 -8.30
N TYR A 308 -11.76 -2.62 -9.51
CA TYR A 308 -11.22 -1.98 -10.72
C TYR A 308 -11.86 -0.62 -11.02
N SER A 309 -13.18 -0.48 -10.81
CA SER A 309 -13.87 0.80 -11.01
C SER A 309 -13.45 1.90 -10.02
N ASN A 310 -12.85 1.51 -8.90
CA ASN A 310 -12.22 2.40 -7.91
C ASN A 310 -10.71 2.59 -8.13
N ASN A 311 -10.20 2.28 -9.32
CA ASN A 311 -8.78 2.37 -9.65
C ASN A 311 -7.86 1.60 -8.68
N LYS A 312 -8.31 0.42 -8.27
CA LYS A 312 -7.54 -0.54 -7.49
C LYS A 312 -7.39 -1.84 -8.27
N VAL A 313 -6.35 -2.59 -7.98
CA VAL A 313 -5.99 -3.80 -8.71
C VAL A 313 -6.11 -5.00 -7.78
N VAL A 314 -7.01 -5.91 -8.11
CA VAL A 314 -7.17 -7.18 -7.38
C VAL A 314 -5.89 -8.02 -7.54
N PRO A 315 -5.38 -8.70 -6.49
CA PRO A 315 -4.13 -9.46 -6.55
C PRO A 315 -4.30 -10.85 -7.21
N VAL A 316 -4.86 -10.87 -8.42
CA VAL A 316 -5.12 -12.09 -9.21
C VAL A 316 -4.29 -12.13 -10.50
N LYS A 317 -4.09 -13.33 -11.05
CA LYS A 317 -3.20 -13.61 -12.19
C LYS A 317 -3.60 -12.88 -13.48
N ASP A 318 -4.88 -12.65 -13.70
CA ASP A 318 -5.44 -11.97 -14.89
C ASP A 318 -5.75 -10.48 -14.66
N ALA A 319 -5.29 -9.91 -13.55
CA ALA A 319 -5.58 -8.52 -13.18
C ALA A 319 -5.30 -7.50 -14.31
N GLY A 320 -4.21 -7.71 -15.06
CA GLY A 320 -3.81 -6.81 -16.15
C GLY A 320 -4.84 -6.65 -17.26
N ASP A 321 -5.69 -7.67 -17.49
CA ASP A 321 -6.72 -7.65 -18.54
C ASP A 321 -7.91 -6.74 -18.18
N HIS A 322 -8.07 -6.42 -16.91
CA HIS A 322 -9.20 -5.66 -16.37
C HIS A 322 -8.88 -4.17 -16.13
N ILE A 323 -7.61 -3.79 -16.15
CA ILE A 323 -7.18 -2.41 -15.88
C ILE A 323 -7.47 -1.53 -17.11
N LYS A 324 -8.30 -0.50 -16.92
CA LYS A 324 -8.71 0.45 -17.98
C LYS A 324 -8.08 1.83 -17.81
N ASP A 325 -7.80 2.21 -16.58
CA ASP A 325 -7.23 3.52 -16.27
C ASP A 325 -5.74 3.58 -16.65
N PRO A 326 -5.30 4.63 -17.38
CA PRO A 326 -3.92 4.70 -17.87
C PRO A 326 -2.88 4.87 -16.75
N VAL A 327 -3.21 5.59 -15.67
CA VAL A 327 -2.29 5.78 -14.52
C VAL A 327 -2.15 4.46 -13.75
N VAL A 328 -3.27 3.77 -13.52
CA VAL A 328 -3.26 2.46 -12.85
C VAL A 328 -2.54 1.42 -13.69
N LYS A 329 -2.69 1.49 -15.02
CA LYS A 329 -1.95 0.60 -15.91
C LYS A 329 -0.44 0.85 -15.87
N GLU A 330 -0.01 2.10 -15.86
CA GLU A 330 1.40 2.48 -15.73
C GLU A 330 2.00 1.96 -14.41
N ILE A 331 1.26 2.09 -13.30
CA ILE A 331 1.65 1.54 -12.00
C ILE A 331 1.77 0.01 -12.06
N PHE A 332 0.80 -0.65 -12.66
CA PHE A 332 0.78 -2.12 -12.76
C PHE A 332 1.91 -2.65 -13.67
N ASP A 333 2.18 -1.97 -14.78
CA ASP A 333 3.24 -2.36 -15.72
C ASP A 333 4.65 -2.15 -15.09
N ALA A 334 4.78 -1.35 -14.02
CA ALA A 334 6.01 -1.15 -13.25
C ALA A 334 6.19 -2.19 -12.11
N ALA A 335 5.18 -3.02 -11.83
CA ALA A 335 5.21 -4.07 -10.82
C ALA A 335 5.95 -5.31 -11.32
#